data_97cff30dd6e265d8af431eeae44b58f3
#
_entry.id   97cff30dd6e265d8af431eeae44b58f3
#
_cell.length_a   1.000
_cell.length_b   1.000
_cell.length_c   1.000
_cell.angle_alpha   90.00
_cell.angle_beta   90.00
_cell.angle_gamma   90.00
#
_symmetry.space_group_name_H-M   'P 1'
#
loop_
_entity.id
_entity.type
_entity.pdbx_description
1 polymer ?
#
loop_
_entity_poly.entity_id
_entity_poly.type
_entity_poly.pdbx_seq_one_letter_code
_entity_poly.pdbx_strand_id
1 'polypeptide(L)'
;MRRVFRTRRIAVCAGLILALVLFVLAVRASVLRVPGMGGERSSIAQPSVTAQPQSAGEQKGGDSAKSSATAKSTNSEAQSNGHDPSKPFSQAQRREILEKAQQTAAASGKPRHEYHYCVSTKGSVGDTGEFGRTVYATLNDSRGWPRAGLTFVESGSSKCDMTYILAAAEYMKSFSSLCSSQYSCRVGNQVIINYDRWREPTDSWLKGGGNLANYRTMV
;
A
#
# COMPACT_ATOMS: atom_id res chain seq x y z
N MET A 1 28.86 14.45 -46.93
CA MET A 1 28.88 13.61 -45.73
C MET A 1 27.51 13.30 -45.07
N ARG A 2 26.42 13.98 -45.38
CA ARG A 2 25.07 13.72 -44.74
C ARG A 2 24.30 12.49 -45.25
N ARG A 3 24.63 11.93 -46.41
CA ARG A 3 23.92 10.77 -46.98
C ARG A 3 24.34 9.42 -46.40
N VAL A 4 25.61 9.26 -45.95
CA VAL A 4 26.13 8.01 -45.41
C VAL A 4 25.54 7.69 -43.99
N PHE A 5 25.20 8.71 -43.23
CA PHE A 5 24.59 8.51 -41.90
C PHE A 5 23.11 8.08 -41.94
N ARG A 6 22.38 8.44 -43.01
CA ARG A 6 20.96 8.02 -43.16
C ARG A 6 20.82 6.54 -43.50
N THR A 7 21.67 6.03 -44.39
CA THR A 7 21.64 4.60 -44.77
C THR A 7 22.05 3.67 -43.65
N ARG A 8 23.00 4.06 -42.79
CA ARG A 8 23.38 3.26 -41.60
C ARG A 8 22.28 3.20 -40.56
N ARG A 9 21.54 4.30 -40.33
CA ARG A 9 20.40 4.31 -39.39
C ARG A 9 19.25 3.45 -39.88
N ILE A 10 18.94 3.46 -41.16
CA ILE A 10 17.88 2.65 -41.77
C ILE A 10 18.24 1.15 -41.68
N ALA A 11 19.48 0.78 -41.91
CA ALA A 11 19.95 -0.61 -41.83
C ALA A 11 19.85 -1.16 -40.37
N VAL A 12 20.20 -0.36 -39.36
CA VAL A 12 20.11 -0.74 -37.96
C VAL A 12 18.66 -0.89 -37.52
N CYS A 13 17.76 0.01 -37.91
CA CYS A 13 16.33 -0.09 -37.59
C CYS A 13 15.67 -1.31 -38.25
N ALA A 14 16.03 -1.62 -39.52
CA ALA A 14 15.51 -2.79 -40.20
C ALA A 14 15.98 -4.10 -39.55
N GLY A 15 17.24 -4.17 -39.09
CA GLY A 15 17.75 -5.32 -38.35
C GLY A 15 17.07 -5.54 -37.01
N LEU A 16 16.79 -4.48 -36.26
CA LEU A 16 16.06 -4.57 -34.98
C LEU A 16 14.61 -5.04 -35.17
N ILE A 17 13.92 -4.56 -36.17
CA ILE A 17 12.56 -4.98 -36.50
C ILE A 17 12.52 -6.47 -36.87
N LEU A 18 13.46 -6.93 -37.71
CA LEU A 18 13.56 -8.32 -38.09
C LEU A 18 13.82 -9.23 -36.87
N ALA A 19 14.72 -8.83 -35.98
CA ALA A 19 15.02 -9.56 -34.75
C ALA A 19 13.79 -9.65 -33.82
N LEU A 20 13.02 -8.57 -33.70
CA LEU A 20 11.79 -8.54 -32.92
C LEU A 20 10.71 -9.47 -33.49
N VAL A 21 10.54 -9.48 -34.81
CA VAL A 21 9.58 -10.38 -35.49
C VAL A 21 9.99 -11.83 -35.28
N LEU A 22 11.25 -12.18 -35.43
CA LEU A 22 11.74 -13.54 -35.20
C LEU A 22 11.57 -13.98 -33.75
N PHE A 23 11.78 -13.07 -32.78
CA PHE A 23 11.57 -13.33 -31.36
C PHE A 23 10.09 -13.62 -31.06
N VAL A 24 9.16 -12.84 -31.61
CA VAL A 24 7.72 -13.05 -31.45
C VAL A 24 7.27 -14.38 -32.07
N LEU A 25 7.80 -14.74 -33.23
CA LEU A 25 7.51 -16.03 -33.87
C LEU A 25 8.06 -17.20 -33.06
N ALA A 26 9.23 -17.09 -32.45
CA ALA A 26 9.83 -18.10 -31.60
C ALA A 26 8.99 -18.32 -30.30
N VAL A 27 8.51 -17.23 -29.69
CA VAL A 27 7.65 -17.30 -28.50
C VAL A 27 6.30 -17.97 -28.85
N ARG A 28 5.70 -17.64 -29.98
CA ARG A 28 4.45 -18.29 -30.43
C ARG A 28 4.63 -19.79 -30.72
N ALA A 29 5.76 -20.19 -31.29
CA ALA A 29 6.04 -21.60 -31.52
C ALA A 29 6.24 -22.40 -30.22
N SER A 30 6.72 -21.77 -29.16
CA SER A 30 6.91 -22.38 -27.85
C SER A 30 5.60 -22.61 -27.09
N VAL A 31 4.59 -21.74 -27.30
CA VAL A 31 3.27 -21.84 -26.63
C VAL A 31 2.41 -22.97 -27.25
N LEU A 32 2.67 -23.40 -28.51
CA LEU A 32 1.92 -24.46 -29.19
C LEU A 32 2.42 -25.88 -28.91
N ARG A 33 3.49 -26.05 -28.10
CA ARG A 33 4.00 -27.35 -27.67
C ARG A 33 3.74 -27.62 -26.19
N VAL A 34 2.48 -27.71 -25.79
CA VAL A 34 2.10 -28.35 -24.53
C VAL A 34 1.66 -29.79 -24.86
N PRO A 35 2.42 -30.85 -24.48
CA PRO A 35 1.93 -32.20 -24.58
C PRO A 35 0.78 -32.39 -23.60
N GLY A 36 -0.36 -32.87 -24.07
CA GLY A 36 -1.50 -33.23 -23.26
C GLY A 36 -1.10 -34.29 -22.20
N MET A 37 -1.27 -33.96 -20.95
CA MET A 37 -1.29 -34.90 -19.85
C MET A 37 -2.75 -35.16 -19.48
N GLY A 38 -3.14 -36.40 -19.70
CA GLY A 38 -4.46 -36.96 -19.42
C GLY A 38 -4.82 -36.86 -17.95
N GLY A 39 -6.12 -36.78 -17.72
CA GLY A 39 -6.72 -36.62 -16.42
C GLY A 39 -6.49 -37.77 -15.47
N GLU A 40 -6.36 -37.42 -14.22
CA GLU A 40 -6.64 -38.29 -13.10
C GLU A 40 -7.48 -37.52 -12.08
N ARG A 41 -8.73 -37.94 -11.98
CA ARG A 41 -9.68 -37.50 -10.96
C ARG A 41 -9.22 -38.08 -9.64
N SER A 42 -8.62 -37.28 -8.77
CA SER A 42 -8.54 -37.61 -7.35
C SER A 42 -9.64 -36.89 -6.60
N SER A 43 -10.60 -37.71 -6.23
CA SER A 43 -11.69 -37.42 -5.29
C SER A 43 -11.07 -37.18 -3.90
N ILE A 44 -11.06 -35.93 -3.41
CA ILE A 44 -10.71 -35.65 -2.02
C ILE A 44 -12.01 -35.46 -1.26
N ALA A 45 -12.26 -36.41 -0.35
CA ALA A 45 -13.37 -36.48 0.56
C ALA A 45 -13.37 -35.26 1.51
N GLN A 46 -14.54 -34.66 1.68
CA GLN A 46 -14.85 -33.73 2.76
C GLN A 46 -14.86 -34.46 4.11
N PRO A 47 -14.25 -33.92 5.16
CA PRO A 47 -14.59 -34.34 6.52
C PRO A 47 -15.85 -33.59 6.99
N SER A 48 -16.91 -34.32 7.17
CA SER A 48 -18.11 -33.91 7.87
C SER A 48 -17.78 -33.72 9.35
N VAL A 49 -17.94 -32.50 9.86
CA VAL A 49 -17.92 -32.25 11.31
C VAL A 49 -19.34 -32.33 11.81
N THR A 50 -19.63 -33.42 12.49
CA THR A 50 -20.85 -33.64 13.25
C THR A 50 -20.79 -32.84 14.53
N ALA A 51 -21.77 -31.98 14.74
CA ALA A 51 -22.04 -31.31 16.01
C ALA A 51 -22.76 -32.28 16.93
N GLN A 52 -22.35 -32.35 18.19
CA GLN A 52 -23.24 -32.76 19.27
C GLN A 52 -22.82 -32.16 20.62
N PRO A 53 -23.78 -31.68 21.41
CA PRO A 53 -23.55 -31.00 22.67
C PRO A 53 -23.80 -31.93 23.87
N GLN A 54 -23.13 -31.66 24.99
CA GLN A 54 -23.56 -32.03 26.37
C GLN A 54 -22.56 -31.42 27.33
N SER A 55 -22.95 -30.65 28.20
CA SER A 55 -23.78 -30.53 29.39
C SER A 55 -22.93 -30.44 30.65
N ALA A 56 -23.17 -29.33 31.36
CA ALA A 56 -23.22 -29.13 32.82
C ALA A 56 -22.23 -29.84 33.75
N GLY A 57 -21.56 -29.01 34.56
CA GLY A 57 -20.89 -29.42 35.78
C GLY A 57 -20.50 -28.20 36.58
N GLU A 58 -21.37 -27.86 37.55
CA GLU A 58 -21.18 -26.88 38.63
C GLU A 58 -20.16 -27.40 39.64
N GLN A 59 -19.26 -26.50 40.15
CA GLN A 59 -18.86 -26.46 41.57
C GLN A 59 -17.85 -25.33 41.76
N LYS A 60 -18.25 -24.29 42.38
CA LYS A 60 -18.16 -23.71 43.71
C LYS A 60 -16.80 -23.79 44.41
N GLY A 61 -16.23 -22.62 44.69
CA GLY A 61 -15.65 -22.29 45.97
C GLY A 61 -14.15 -22.00 45.99
N GLY A 62 -13.78 -20.83 46.53
CA GLY A 62 -12.53 -20.67 47.26
C GLY A 62 -11.69 -19.45 46.93
N ASP A 63 -12.00 -18.39 47.61
CA ASP A 63 -11.19 -17.29 48.22
C ASP A 63 -9.72 -17.05 47.84
N SER A 64 -9.50 -15.74 47.66
CA SER A 64 -8.38 -14.91 48.15
C SER A 64 -6.94 -15.28 47.77
N ALA A 65 -6.35 -14.41 46.92
CA ALA A 65 -5.15 -13.69 47.33
C ALA A 65 -4.83 -12.56 46.36
N LYS A 66 -4.86 -11.37 46.89
CA LYS A 66 -4.40 -10.09 46.41
C LYS A 66 -2.90 -10.14 46.13
N SER A 67 -2.47 -9.97 44.92
CA SER A 67 -1.10 -9.56 44.61
C SER A 67 -1.11 -8.52 43.51
N SER A 68 -0.92 -7.29 43.95
CA SER A 68 -0.66 -6.14 43.12
C SER A 68 0.73 -6.25 42.50
N ALA A 69 0.82 -6.61 41.23
CA ALA A 69 2.01 -6.38 40.44
C ALA A 69 1.69 -5.25 39.45
N THR A 70 2.13 -4.05 39.81
CA THR A 70 2.16 -2.87 38.96
C THR A 70 3.14 -3.14 37.79
N ALA A 71 2.63 -3.63 36.70
CA ALA A 71 3.36 -3.61 35.44
C ALA A 71 3.37 -2.17 34.95
N LYS A 72 4.48 -1.49 35.18
CA LYS A 72 4.81 -0.19 34.64
C LYS A 72 4.92 -0.33 33.13
N SER A 73 3.81 -0.11 32.42
CA SER A 73 3.80 0.10 30.98
C SER A 73 4.58 1.37 30.73
N THR A 74 5.82 1.24 30.28
CA THR A 74 6.57 2.33 29.68
C THR A 74 5.91 2.65 28.34
N ASN A 75 4.88 3.47 28.42
CA ASN A 75 4.40 4.24 27.30
C ASN A 75 5.57 5.12 26.83
N SER A 76 6.21 4.75 25.72
CA SER A 76 7.01 5.71 24.98
C SER A 76 6.04 6.78 24.48
N GLU A 77 5.85 7.81 25.29
CA GLU A 77 5.28 9.06 24.88
C GLU A 77 6.17 9.61 23.76
N ALA A 78 5.75 9.36 22.52
CA ALA A 78 6.11 10.22 21.42
C ALA A 78 5.64 11.62 21.86
N GLN A 79 6.59 12.50 22.17
CA GLN A 79 6.35 13.88 22.52
C GLN A 79 5.42 14.50 21.48
N SER A 80 4.15 14.59 21.81
CA SER A 80 3.17 15.39 21.10
C SER A 80 3.44 16.84 21.45
N ASN A 81 4.31 17.47 20.71
CA ASN A 81 4.38 18.93 20.68
C ASN A 81 3.03 19.40 20.20
N GLY A 82 2.12 19.76 21.10
CA GLY A 82 0.82 20.44 20.97
C GLY A 82 0.20 20.55 19.56
N HIS A 83 0.21 19.45 18.80
CA HIS A 83 -0.10 19.45 17.39
C HIS A 83 -1.50 18.89 17.17
N ASP A 84 -2.38 19.73 16.62
CA ASP A 84 -3.72 19.34 16.21
C ASP A 84 -3.62 18.35 15.04
N PRO A 85 -4.01 17.07 15.20
CA PRO A 85 -3.92 16.06 14.15
C PRO A 85 -4.80 16.34 12.93
N SER A 86 -5.77 17.22 13.02
CA SER A 86 -6.64 17.59 11.91
C SER A 86 -6.01 18.61 10.95
N LYS A 87 -4.98 19.35 11.40
CA LYS A 87 -4.36 20.39 10.59
C LYS A 87 -3.20 19.88 9.74
N PRO A 88 -3.02 20.39 8.51
CA PRO A 88 -1.84 20.13 7.70
C PRO A 88 -0.54 20.46 8.44
N PHE A 89 0.56 19.78 8.14
CA PHE A 89 1.86 20.16 8.66
C PHE A 89 2.26 21.56 8.21
N SER A 90 2.86 22.33 9.10
CA SER A 90 3.54 23.57 8.73
C SER A 90 4.73 23.26 7.79
N GLN A 91 5.20 24.29 7.07
CA GLN A 91 6.37 24.12 6.20
C GLN A 91 7.63 23.70 6.98
N ALA A 92 7.80 24.16 8.22
CA ALA A 92 8.92 23.77 9.08
C ALA A 92 8.87 22.29 9.43
N GLN A 93 7.69 21.77 9.81
CA GLN A 93 7.50 20.35 10.11
C GLN A 93 7.68 19.45 8.88
N ARG A 94 7.16 19.88 7.72
CA ARG A 94 7.38 19.16 6.45
C ARG A 94 8.87 19.05 6.13
N ARG A 95 9.64 20.15 6.31
CA ARG A 95 11.09 20.11 6.10
C ARG A 95 11.79 19.14 7.04
N GLU A 96 11.49 19.20 8.34
CA GLU A 96 12.09 18.31 9.33
C GLU A 96 11.85 16.83 8.99
N ILE A 97 10.60 16.47 8.66
CA ILE A 97 10.24 15.10 8.26
C ILE A 97 11.00 14.69 6.99
N LEU A 98 11.06 15.56 5.99
CA LEU A 98 11.73 15.25 4.72
C LEU A 98 13.25 15.15 4.89
N GLU A 99 13.88 16.03 5.65
CA GLU A 99 15.31 15.98 5.95
C GLU A 99 15.69 14.66 6.63
N LYS A 100 14.89 14.22 7.62
CA LYS A 100 15.08 12.92 8.27
C LYS A 100 14.92 11.76 7.30
N ALA A 101 13.92 11.82 6.41
CA ALA A 101 13.73 10.83 5.37
C ALA A 101 14.91 10.78 4.39
N GLN A 102 15.39 11.95 3.94
CA GLN A 102 16.53 12.06 3.03
C GLN A 102 17.84 11.55 3.66
N GLN A 103 18.06 11.83 4.96
CA GLN A 103 19.19 11.28 5.70
C GLN A 103 19.13 9.75 5.77
N THR A 104 17.95 9.20 6.04
CA THR A 104 17.74 7.74 6.06
C THR A 104 17.95 7.14 4.67
N ALA A 105 17.43 7.78 3.62
CA ALA A 105 17.61 7.33 2.24
C ALA A 105 19.10 7.36 1.84
N ALA A 106 19.83 8.39 2.24
CA ALA A 106 21.28 8.47 2.00
C ALA A 106 22.06 7.36 2.73
N ALA A 107 21.68 7.07 3.99
CA ALA A 107 22.32 6.04 4.80
C ALA A 107 21.98 4.60 4.36
N SER A 108 20.95 4.42 3.52
CA SER A 108 20.47 3.10 3.09
C SER A 108 21.41 2.36 2.15
N GLY A 109 22.35 3.06 1.50
CA GLY A 109 23.22 2.52 0.45
C GLY A 109 22.47 2.15 -0.84
N LYS A 110 21.19 2.51 -0.97
CA LYS A 110 20.36 2.25 -2.16
C LYS A 110 20.39 3.43 -3.12
N PRO A 111 20.12 3.22 -4.43
CA PRO A 111 19.88 4.34 -5.34
C PRO A 111 18.79 5.24 -4.81
N ARG A 112 19.08 6.55 -4.75
CA ARG A 112 18.11 7.53 -4.25
C ARG A 112 17.17 7.97 -5.36
N HIS A 113 15.87 8.02 -5.03
CA HIS A 113 14.84 8.55 -5.91
C HIS A 113 13.84 9.37 -5.12
N GLU A 114 13.52 10.57 -5.61
CA GLU A 114 12.49 11.43 -5.07
C GLU A 114 11.27 11.38 -5.97
N TYR A 115 10.12 10.99 -5.38
CA TYR A 115 8.83 10.97 -6.08
C TYR A 115 8.02 12.21 -5.75
N HIS A 116 7.39 12.78 -6.76
CA HIS A 116 6.42 13.83 -6.61
C HIS A 116 5.02 13.25 -6.62
N TYR A 117 4.23 13.54 -5.58
CA TYR A 117 2.87 13.04 -5.51
C TYR A 117 1.84 14.17 -5.35
N CYS A 118 0.62 13.88 -5.77
CA CYS A 118 -0.55 14.73 -5.57
C CYS A 118 -1.51 14.08 -4.60
N VAL A 119 -2.31 14.92 -3.91
CA VAL A 119 -3.45 14.48 -3.11
C VAL A 119 -4.71 15.04 -3.76
N SER A 120 -5.74 14.21 -3.88
CA SER A 120 -7.05 14.62 -4.39
C SER A 120 -8.17 13.85 -3.70
N THR A 121 -9.40 14.22 -4.03
CA THR A 121 -10.61 13.60 -3.46
C THR A 121 -11.63 13.27 -4.53
N LYS A 122 -12.53 12.32 -4.24
CA LYS A 122 -13.67 12.02 -5.08
C LYS A 122 -14.91 11.68 -4.24
N GLY A 123 -15.97 12.44 -4.45
CA GLY A 123 -17.21 12.35 -3.66
C GLY A 123 -17.11 13.12 -2.33
N SER A 124 -18.07 12.89 -1.45
CA SER A 124 -18.13 13.54 -0.13
C SER A 124 -17.29 12.76 0.88
N VAL A 125 -16.11 13.29 1.22
CA VAL A 125 -15.11 12.62 2.06
C VAL A 125 -14.72 13.42 3.32
N GLY A 126 -15.47 14.46 3.66
CA GLY A 126 -15.20 15.28 4.84
C GLY A 126 -13.86 16.04 4.79
N ASP A 127 -13.25 16.25 5.96
CA ASP A 127 -11.97 16.97 6.07
C ASP A 127 -10.81 16.11 5.52
N THR A 128 -10.02 16.72 4.65
CA THR A 128 -8.90 16.08 3.96
C THR A 128 -7.53 16.45 4.55
N GLY A 129 -7.49 17.38 5.51
CA GLY A 129 -6.25 17.82 6.12
C GLY A 129 -5.51 16.70 6.83
N GLU A 130 -6.22 15.88 7.60
CA GLU A 130 -5.66 14.70 8.26
C GLU A 130 -5.19 13.65 7.26
N PHE A 131 -5.92 13.47 6.14
CA PHE A 131 -5.51 12.53 5.08
C PHE A 131 -4.19 12.93 4.45
N GLY A 132 -4.06 14.17 3.96
CA GLY A 132 -2.82 14.66 3.36
C GLY A 132 -1.63 14.62 4.31
N ARG A 133 -1.86 14.99 5.59
CA ARG A 133 -0.86 14.89 6.65
C ARG A 133 -0.39 13.45 6.88
N THR A 134 -1.31 12.49 6.97
CA THR A 134 -0.99 11.08 7.19
C THR A 134 -0.25 10.49 5.98
N VAL A 135 -0.66 10.80 4.76
CA VAL A 135 0.05 10.40 3.55
C VAL A 135 1.50 10.89 3.59
N TYR A 136 1.72 12.19 3.86
CA TYR A 136 3.06 12.76 3.93
C TYR A 136 3.94 12.09 4.98
N ALA A 137 3.40 11.93 6.20
CA ALA A 137 4.12 11.32 7.32
C ALA A 137 4.45 9.83 7.04
N THR A 138 3.51 9.08 6.48
CA THR A 138 3.69 7.65 6.19
C THR A 138 4.72 7.41 5.09
N LEU A 139 4.66 8.20 4.02
CA LEU A 139 5.59 8.06 2.89
C LEU A 139 7.03 8.40 3.27
N ASN A 140 7.22 9.37 4.18
CA ASN A 140 8.53 9.83 4.62
C ASN A 140 8.94 9.31 6.01
N ASP A 141 8.23 8.29 6.54
CA ASP A 141 8.64 7.65 7.78
C ASP A 141 10.00 6.96 7.60
N SER A 142 10.97 7.32 8.43
CA SER A 142 12.33 6.76 8.37
C SER A 142 12.41 5.24 8.57
N ARG A 143 11.34 4.60 9.04
CA ARG A 143 11.21 3.15 9.17
C ARG A 143 10.71 2.48 7.89
N GLY A 144 10.16 3.26 6.95
CA GLY A 144 9.53 2.79 5.72
C GLY A 144 10.38 3.00 4.46
N TRP A 145 9.79 3.65 3.48
CA TRP A 145 10.35 3.85 2.14
C TRP A 145 11.76 4.49 2.08
N PRO A 146 12.12 5.42 3.00
CA PRO A 146 13.47 5.97 3.01
C PRO A 146 14.56 4.92 3.16
N ARG A 147 14.30 3.80 3.82
CA ARG A 147 15.26 2.67 3.92
C ARG A 147 15.49 1.96 2.57
N ALA A 148 14.59 2.15 1.62
CA ALA A 148 14.76 1.69 0.23
C ALA A 148 15.37 2.77 -0.69
N GLY A 149 15.78 3.92 -0.14
CA GLY A 149 16.34 5.04 -0.90
C GLY A 149 15.29 6.02 -1.44
N LEU A 150 14.02 5.88 -1.05
CA LEU A 150 12.92 6.66 -1.62
C LEU A 150 12.49 7.78 -0.69
N THR A 151 12.22 8.96 -1.27
CA THR A 151 11.61 10.10 -0.58
C THR A 151 10.44 10.64 -1.39
N PHE A 152 9.53 11.36 -0.75
CA PHE A 152 8.29 11.80 -1.36
C PHE A 152 8.00 13.27 -1.06
N VAL A 153 7.74 14.03 -2.11
CA VAL A 153 7.40 15.45 -2.02
C VAL A 153 6.00 15.68 -2.57
N GLU A 154 5.16 16.35 -1.81
CA GLU A 154 3.85 16.73 -2.31
C GLU A 154 3.99 17.84 -3.33
N SER A 155 3.52 17.60 -4.55
CA SER A 155 3.61 18.55 -5.66
C SER A 155 2.48 19.58 -5.58
N GLY A 156 2.82 20.85 -5.74
CA GLY A 156 1.84 21.91 -5.94
C GLY A 156 1.35 22.04 -7.39
N SER A 157 1.86 21.18 -8.30
CA SER A 157 1.50 21.17 -9.72
C SER A 157 0.65 19.94 -10.07
N SER A 158 0.02 19.94 -11.26
CA SER A 158 -0.72 18.78 -11.79
C SER A 158 0.19 17.64 -12.29
N LYS A 159 1.52 17.83 -12.29
CA LYS A 159 2.48 16.80 -12.71
C LYS A 159 2.95 16.02 -11.48
N CYS A 160 2.43 14.82 -11.33
CA CYS A 160 2.75 13.93 -10.24
C CYS A 160 3.08 12.54 -10.76
N ASP A 161 4.10 11.92 -10.17
CA ASP A 161 4.46 10.52 -10.45
C ASP A 161 3.37 9.58 -9.97
N MET A 162 2.68 9.96 -8.88
CA MET A 162 1.54 9.24 -8.33
C MET A 162 0.52 10.19 -7.69
N THR A 163 -0.72 9.73 -7.58
CA THR A 163 -1.80 10.48 -6.95
C THR A 163 -2.45 9.65 -5.86
N TYR A 164 -2.52 10.19 -4.65
CA TYR A 164 -3.28 9.61 -3.54
C TYR A 164 -4.67 10.24 -3.52
N ILE A 165 -5.70 9.41 -3.61
CA ILE A 165 -7.08 9.85 -3.76
C ILE A 165 -7.91 9.30 -2.60
N LEU A 166 -8.49 10.18 -1.78
CA LEU A 166 -9.50 9.78 -0.83
C LEU A 166 -10.85 9.78 -1.53
N ALA A 167 -11.48 8.62 -1.67
CA ALA A 167 -12.69 8.46 -2.44
C ALA A 167 -13.83 7.87 -1.62
N ALA A 168 -15.03 8.44 -1.73
CA ALA A 168 -16.22 7.84 -1.16
C ALA A 168 -16.52 6.48 -1.82
N ALA A 169 -17.04 5.54 -1.04
CA ALA A 169 -17.17 4.13 -1.42
C ALA A 169 -17.93 3.91 -2.72
N GLU A 170 -18.96 4.72 -2.98
CA GLU A 170 -19.79 4.67 -4.21
C GLU A 170 -18.99 5.01 -5.48
N TYR A 171 -17.88 5.75 -5.35
CA TYR A 171 -17.04 6.13 -6.50
C TYR A 171 -15.90 5.14 -6.78
N MET A 172 -15.67 4.15 -5.93
CA MET A 172 -14.53 3.22 -6.10
C MET A 172 -14.55 2.52 -7.46
N LYS A 173 -15.70 2.01 -7.90
CA LYS A 173 -15.86 1.35 -9.20
C LYS A 173 -15.68 2.27 -10.41
N SER A 174 -15.73 3.59 -10.24
CA SER A 174 -15.48 4.54 -11.32
C SER A 174 -14.01 4.67 -11.71
N PHE A 175 -13.09 4.21 -10.88
CA PHE A 175 -11.66 4.14 -11.20
C PHE A 175 -11.31 2.88 -12.01
N SER A 176 -11.94 1.77 -11.67
CA SER A 176 -11.84 0.48 -12.38
C SER A 176 -12.98 -0.44 -11.94
N SER A 177 -13.50 -1.27 -12.84
CA SER A 177 -14.47 -2.32 -12.50
C SER A 177 -13.93 -3.33 -11.49
N LEU A 178 -12.60 -3.46 -11.37
CA LEU A 178 -11.93 -4.34 -10.41
C LEU A 178 -11.85 -3.73 -9.00
N CYS A 179 -12.05 -2.41 -8.83
CA CYS A 179 -12.06 -1.79 -7.51
C CYS A 179 -13.37 -2.11 -6.78
N SER A 180 -13.24 -2.59 -5.55
CA SER A 180 -14.40 -2.85 -4.67
C SER A 180 -14.85 -1.59 -3.95
N SER A 181 -16.16 -1.44 -3.72
CA SER A 181 -16.68 -0.41 -2.82
C SER A 181 -16.33 -0.62 -1.34
N GLN A 182 -15.76 -1.77 -0.99
CA GLN A 182 -15.40 -2.13 0.39
C GLN A 182 -13.94 -1.89 0.75
N TYR A 183 -13.04 -1.80 -0.25
CA TYR A 183 -11.60 -1.76 -0.04
C TYR A 183 -10.94 -0.64 -0.84
N SER A 184 -9.76 -0.22 -0.38
CA SER A 184 -8.87 0.62 -1.17
C SER A 184 -8.34 -0.15 -2.40
N CYS A 185 -7.93 0.56 -3.45
CA CYS A 185 -7.39 -0.07 -4.65
C CYS A 185 -6.32 0.81 -5.30
N ARG A 186 -5.59 0.22 -6.24
CA ARG A 186 -4.62 0.94 -7.08
C ARG A 186 -4.95 0.75 -8.56
N VAL A 187 -4.93 1.85 -9.31
CA VAL A 187 -5.12 1.84 -10.76
C VAL A 187 -4.00 2.68 -11.40
N GLY A 188 -3.09 2.03 -12.07
CA GLY A 188 -1.91 2.71 -12.63
C GLY A 188 -1.09 3.42 -11.55
N ASN A 189 -0.95 4.73 -11.68
CA ASN A 189 -0.26 5.61 -10.72
C ASN A 189 -1.22 6.24 -9.67
N GLN A 190 -2.48 5.82 -9.64
CA GLN A 190 -3.46 6.28 -8.66
C GLN A 190 -3.57 5.28 -7.52
N VAL A 191 -3.38 5.74 -6.29
CA VAL A 191 -3.61 5.00 -5.04
C VAL A 191 -4.90 5.54 -4.45
N ILE A 192 -5.97 4.74 -4.53
CA ILE A 192 -7.32 5.14 -4.15
C ILE A 192 -7.64 4.56 -2.78
N ILE A 193 -7.72 5.43 -1.79
CA ILE A 193 -8.09 5.07 -0.42
C ILE A 193 -9.60 5.19 -0.27
N ASN A 194 -10.24 4.10 0.11
CA ASN A 194 -11.66 4.08 0.39
C ASN A 194 -11.96 4.85 1.67
N TYR A 195 -12.87 5.83 1.61
CA TYR A 195 -13.18 6.71 2.73
C TYR A 195 -13.74 5.97 3.94
N ASP A 196 -14.54 4.91 3.74
CA ASP A 196 -15.04 4.11 4.88
C ASP A 196 -13.89 3.39 5.59
N ARG A 197 -12.92 2.88 4.83
CA ARG A 197 -11.71 2.26 5.42
C ARG A 197 -10.80 3.30 6.07
N TRP A 198 -10.77 4.50 5.54
CA TRP A 198 -10.07 5.62 6.16
C TRP A 198 -10.64 5.98 7.54
N ARG A 199 -11.97 5.97 7.68
CA ARG A 199 -12.65 6.29 8.93
C ARG A 199 -12.63 5.16 9.94
N GLU A 200 -12.78 3.92 9.46
CA GLU A 200 -13.00 2.76 10.32
C GLU A 200 -12.12 1.58 9.91
N PRO A 201 -11.32 1.04 10.85
CA PRO A 201 -10.61 -0.21 10.63
C PRO A 201 -11.62 -1.37 10.47
N THR A 202 -11.15 -2.46 9.84
CA THR A 202 -11.95 -3.69 9.82
C THR A 202 -11.98 -4.34 11.21
N ASP A 203 -13.06 -5.09 11.49
CA ASP A 203 -13.18 -5.84 12.75
C ASP A 203 -12.01 -6.80 12.99
N SER A 204 -11.52 -7.43 11.92
CA SER A 204 -10.36 -8.32 12.00
C SER A 204 -9.09 -7.59 12.44
N TRP A 205 -8.91 -6.34 12.01
CA TRP A 205 -7.79 -5.51 12.45
C TRP A 205 -7.88 -5.16 13.94
N LEU A 206 -9.07 -4.76 14.39
CA LEU A 206 -9.30 -4.44 15.80
C LEU A 206 -9.15 -5.66 16.71
N LYS A 207 -9.68 -6.82 16.28
CA LYS A 207 -9.53 -8.09 17.01
C LYS A 207 -8.06 -8.54 17.09
N GLY A 208 -7.23 -8.17 16.11
CA GLY A 208 -5.79 -8.39 16.12
C GLY A 208 -5.00 -7.40 16.98
N GLY A 209 -5.65 -6.50 17.73
CA GLY A 209 -4.99 -5.49 18.58
C GLY A 209 -4.55 -4.23 17.83
N GLY A 210 -4.95 -4.07 16.58
CA GLY A 210 -4.70 -2.86 15.79
C GLY A 210 -5.60 -1.69 16.22
N ASN A 211 -5.20 -0.49 15.84
CA ASN A 211 -5.99 0.73 16.05
C ASN A 211 -6.12 1.53 14.74
N LEU A 212 -6.91 2.60 14.75
CA LEU A 212 -7.17 3.42 13.58
C LEU A 212 -5.89 4.07 13.03
N ALA A 213 -5.00 4.55 13.89
CA ALA A 213 -3.79 5.24 13.46
C ALA A 213 -2.86 4.33 12.65
N ASN A 214 -2.58 3.12 13.16
CA ASN A 214 -1.74 2.18 12.43
C ASN A 214 -2.47 1.48 11.26
N TYR A 215 -3.81 1.43 11.28
CA TYR A 215 -4.59 1.00 10.12
C TYR A 215 -4.44 1.96 8.95
N ARG A 216 -4.53 3.27 9.19
CA ARG A 216 -4.37 4.33 8.18
C ARG A 216 -2.99 4.35 7.52
N THR A 217 -1.96 3.89 8.23
CA THR A 217 -0.61 3.75 7.66
C THR A 217 -0.43 2.47 6.83
N MET A 218 -1.34 1.52 6.97
CA MET A 218 -1.32 0.23 6.27
C MET A 218 -2.16 0.25 4.98
N VAL A 219 -3.32 0.93 5.01
CA VAL A 219 -4.20 1.04 3.82
C VAL A 219 -3.68 2.07 2.86
#